data_74d4f9d8c770088f66ec290a79f88a68
#
_entry.id   74d4f9d8c770088f66ec290a79f88a68
#
_cell.length_a   1.000
_cell.length_b   1.000
_cell.length_c   1.000
_cell.angle_alpha   90.00
_cell.angle_beta   90.00
_cell.angle_gamma   90.00
#
_symmetry.space_group_name_H-M   'P 1'
#
loop_
_entity.id
_entity.type
_entity.pdbx_description
1 polymer ?
#
loop_
_entity_poly.entity_id
_entity_poly.type
_entity_poly.pdbx_seq_one_letter_code
_entity_poly.pdbx_strand_id
1 'polypeptide(L)'
;IIGCFSGGTSVSSWQSVESLEKTNEGKKMLAEFEENCAGISDKDFEVLDKEYRQAKLKWIKDYDEYALRYPNLAQDDIQKYVGECPWPPPFGKKSYRRPGGLYEDMLLKFAPYGVKGVIFYQGEEDANEHADRYGDVFKTMIEEWRNSFLDEELPFIYAQLPMYIDHDRKFMGFEDYKWPKLRQEQLRISQEVENTWIAILTDCGEFDNLHPIDKKTPANRLALLALHYVYGKTNIKAMSPRPIDIRNSGVGAVEISFAGDFNMLLFKGFEESGFQMCGPDGEYIDCNAS
;
A
#
# COMPACT_ATOMS: atom_id res chain seq x y z
N ILE A 1 -14.42 7.45 14.47
CA ILE A 1 -13.22 6.88 13.81
C ILE A 1 -12.44 6.10 14.85
N ILE A 2 -12.13 4.85 14.55
CA ILE A 2 -11.22 4.02 15.35
C ILE A 2 -9.89 3.99 14.58
N GLY A 3 -8.80 4.39 15.24
CA GLY A 3 -7.46 4.38 14.66
C GLY A 3 -6.74 3.08 15.00
N CYS A 4 -6.20 2.39 13.98
CA CYS A 4 -5.44 1.17 14.11
C CYS A 4 -4.29 1.23 13.10
N PHE A 5 -3.13 1.73 13.52
CA PHE A 5 -2.00 1.94 12.62
C PHE A 5 -0.68 1.51 13.22
N SER A 6 0.14 0.90 12.37
CA SER A 6 1.54 0.61 12.66
C SER A 6 2.32 0.69 11.33
N GLY A 7 3.15 1.72 11.16
CA GLY A 7 3.93 1.91 9.93
C GLY A 7 5.02 0.86 9.75
N GLY A 8 5.42 0.63 8.49
CA GLY A 8 6.47 -0.31 8.11
C GLY A 8 6.15 -1.76 8.47
N THR A 9 4.93 -2.19 8.19
CA THR A 9 4.49 -3.56 8.49
C THR A 9 3.91 -4.22 7.26
N SER A 10 4.28 -5.49 7.05
CA SER A 10 3.73 -6.33 5.99
C SER A 10 2.26 -6.68 6.25
N VAL A 11 1.51 -6.93 5.19
CA VAL A 11 0.14 -7.45 5.23
C VAL A 11 0.03 -8.72 6.08
N SER A 12 1.10 -9.51 6.19
CA SER A 12 1.15 -10.72 7.01
C SER A 12 0.98 -10.46 8.50
N SER A 13 1.36 -9.28 8.99
CA SER A 13 1.19 -8.91 10.41
C SER A 13 -0.28 -8.62 10.76
N TRP A 14 -1.13 -8.38 9.77
CA TRP A 14 -2.51 -7.93 9.93
C TRP A 14 -3.57 -9.02 9.76
N GLN A 15 -3.17 -10.27 9.64
CA GLN A 15 -4.06 -11.44 9.57
C GLN A 15 -3.45 -12.63 10.30
N SER A 16 -4.27 -13.59 10.70
CA SER A 16 -3.81 -14.77 11.45
C SER A 16 -2.89 -15.67 10.61
N VAL A 17 -2.14 -16.52 11.29
CA VAL A 17 -1.34 -17.58 10.65
C VAL A 17 -2.24 -18.51 9.83
N GLU A 18 -3.41 -18.86 10.33
CA GLU A 18 -4.38 -19.71 9.65
C GLU A 18 -4.90 -19.06 8.36
N SER A 19 -5.04 -17.74 8.33
CA SER A 19 -5.41 -17.01 7.12
C SER A 19 -4.28 -17.02 6.09
N LEU A 20 -3.06 -16.79 6.51
CA LEU A 20 -1.86 -16.86 5.65
C LEU A 20 -1.67 -18.25 5.03
N GLU A 21 -1.92 -19.32 5.79
CA GLU A 21 -1.80 -20.70 5.31
C GLU A 21 -2.77 -21.05 4.17
N LYS A 22 -3.81 -20.24 3.91
CA LYS A 22 -4.75 -20.46 2.82
C LYS A 22 -4.12 -20.19 1.45
N THR A 23 -3.04 -19.43 1.38
CA THR A 23 -2.37 -19.08 0.11
C THR A 23 -0.94 -19.61 0.06
N ASN A 24 -0.45 -19.85 -1.15
CA ASN A 24 0.96 -20.23 -1.34
C ASN A 24 1.91 -19.11 -0.95
N GLU A 25 1.51 -17.86 -1.20
CA GLU A 25 2.33 -16.70 -0.85
C GLU A 25 2.38 -16.46 0.65
N GLY A 26 1.26 -16.58 1.34
CA GLY A 26 1.23 -16.52 2.80
C GLY A 26 2.11 -17.58 3.46
N LYS A 27 2.12 -18.81 2.91
CA LYS A 27 3.04 -19.86 3.38
C LYS A 27 4.52 -19.50 3.18
N LYS A 28 4.87 -18.84 2.08
CA LYS A 28 6.24 -18.35 1.87
C LYS A 28 6.59 -17.28 2.91
N MET A 29 5.73 -16.29 3.12
CA MET A 29 5.92 -15.25 4.15
C MET A 29 6.13 -15.86 5.54
N LEU A 30 5.38 -16.90 5.89
CA LEU A 30 5.55 -17.63 7.14
C LEU A 30 6.92 -18.32 7.22
N ALA A 31 7.33 -19.00 6.15
CA ALA A 31 8.61 -19.70 6.09
C ALA A 31 9.79 -18.73 6.20
N GLU A 32 9.74 -17.62 5.50
CA GLU A 32 10.75 -16.55 5.55
C GLU A 32 10.83 -15.90 6.95
N PHE A 33 9.69 -15.70 7.58
CA PHE A 33 9.68 -15.19 8.96
C PHE A 33 10.36 -16.16 9.93
N GLU A 34 10.08 -17.46 9.84
CA GLU A 34 10.72 -18.50 10.67
C GLU A 34 12.24 -18.57 10.38
N GLU A 35 12.66 -18.43 9.13
CA GLU A 35 14.07 -18.40 8.75
C GLU A 35 14.77 -17.15 9.35
N ASN A 36 14.16 -15.99 9.25
CA ASN A 36 14.68 -14.74 9.82
C ASN A 36 14.76 -14.76 11.36
N CYS A 37 13.91 -15.57 12.01
CA CYS A 37 13.94 -15.76 13.46
C CYS A 37 14.90 -16.88 13.89
N ALA A 38 15.49 -17.64 12.95
CA ALA A 38 16.34 -18.78 13.29
C ALA A 38 17.55 -18.36 14.12
N GLY A 39 17.76 -19.05 15.25
CA GLY A 39 18.88 -18.77 16.16
C GLY A 39 18.69 -17.58 17.10
N ILE A 40 17.58 -16.86 17.00
CA ILE A 40 17.25 -15.75 17.91
C ILE A 40 16.39 -16.28 19.06
N SER A 41 16.92 -16.30 20.27
CA SER A 41 16.12 -16.66 21.45
C SER A 41 15.21 -15.49 21.87
N ASP A 42 14.10 -15.81 22.57
CA ASP A 42 13.22 -14.80 23.14
C ASP A 42 13.96 -13.77 23.99
N LYS A 43 14.97 -14.22 24.73
CA LYS A 43 15.79 -13.34 25.58
C LYS A 43 16.67 -12.42 24.76
N ASP A 44 17.27 -12.90 23.68
CA ASP A 44 18.08 -12.08 22.79
C ASP A 44 17.20 -11.05 22.09
N PHE A 45 16.02 -11.48 21.63
CA PHE A 45 15.04 -10.56 21.05
C PHE A 45 14.63 -9.45 22.03
N GLU A 46 14.33 -9.78 23.29
CA GLU A 46 13.93 -8.79 24.31
C GLU A 46 15.02 -7.73 24.54
N VAL A 47 16.28 -8.12 24.48
CA VAL A 47 17.42 -7.17 24.58
C VAL A 47 17.48 -6.27 23.36
N LEU A 48 17.47 -6.86 22.16
CA LEU A 48 17.52 -6.12 20.89
C LEU A 48 16.33 -5.18 20.72
N ASP A 49 15.11 -5.64 21.03
CA ASP A 49 13.89 -4.84 20.94
C ASP A 49 13.92 -3.65 21.90
N LYS A 50 14.44 -3.85 23.12
CA LYS A 50 14.60 -2.77 24.09
C LYS A 50 15.58 -1.70 23.60
N GLU A 51 16.72 -2.11 23.07
CA GLU A 51 17.73 -1.19 22.51
C GLU A 51 17.17 -0.43 21.31
N TYR A 52 16.52 -1.15 20.39
CA TYR A 52 15.84 -0.56 19.24
C TYR A 52 14.79 0.48 19.66
N ARG A 53 13.90 0.14 20.60
CA ARG A 53 12.86 1.07 21.09
C ARG A 53 13.45 2.32 21.71
N GLN A 54 14.55 2.20 22.46
CA GLN A 54 15.24 3.36 23.05
C GLN A 54 15.83 4.26 21.96
N ALA A 55 16.50 3.67 20.97
CA ALA A 55 17.05 4.42 19.84
C ALA A 55 15.94 5.10 19.03
N LYS A 56 14.84 4.37 18.77
CA LYS A 56 13.69 4.90 18.05
C LYS A 56 13.01 6.05 18.77
N LEU A 57 12.78 5.94 20.07
CA LEU A 57 12.18 7.01 20.87
C LEU A 57 13.06 8.28 20.90
N LYS A 58 14.37 8.10 20.99
CA LYS A 58 15.30 9.22 20.90
C LYS A 58 15.20 9.90 19.54
N TRP A 59 15.24 9.10 18.46
CA TRP A 59 15.13 9.61 17.10
C TRP A 59 13.80 10.33 16.86
N ILE A 60 12.67 9.78 17.32
CA ILE A 60 11.35 10.42 17.20
C ILE A 60 11.36 11.79 17.85
N LYS A 61 11.92 11.90 19.04
CA LYS A 61 12.00 13.19 19.75
C LYS A 61 12.81 14.22 18.96
N ASP A 62 13.99 13.84 18.47
CA ASP A 62 14.86 14.72 17.71
C ASP A 62 14.19 15.11 16.37
N TYR A 63 13.50 14.16 15.73
CA TYR A 63 12.74 14.37 14.50
C TYR A 63 11.57 15.35 14.71
N ASP A 64 10.73 15.12 15.73
CA ASP A 64 9.56 15.96 16.01
C ASP A 64 9.96 17.41 16.33
N GLU A 65 11.02 17.60 17.13
CA GLU A 65 11.57 18.93 17.42
C GLU A 65 12.02 19.66 16.13
N TYR A 66 12.61 18.94 15.18
CA TYR A 66 13.05 19.51 13.91
C TYR A 66 11.90 19.76 12.95
N ALA A 67 10.98 18.81 12.82
CA ALA A 67 9.78 18.90 11.97
C ALA A 67 8.87 20.07 12.39
N LEU A 68 8.69 20.30 13.69
CA LEU A 68 7.94 21.45 14.19
C LEU A 68 8.57 22.80 13.78
N ARG A 69 9.89 22.85 13.66
CA ARG A 69 10.62 24.04 13.21
C ARG A 69 10.55 24.23 11.70
N TYR A 70 10.49 23.14 10.95
CA TYR A 70 10.53 23.11 9.49
C TYR A 70 9.41 22.22 8.89
N PRO A 71 8.14 22.63 9.00
CA PRO A 71 6.97 21.77 8.73
C PRO A 71 6.79 21.39 7.25
N ASN A 72 7.55 21.97 6.33
CA ASN A 72 7.47 21.71 4.90
C ASN A 72 8.62 20.83 4.38
N LEU A 73 9.51 20.37 5.26
CA LEU A 73 10.56 19.45 4.87
C LEU A 73 10.05 18.01 4.82
N ALA A 74 10.47 17.27 3.81
CA ALA A 74 10.26 15.83 3.74
C ALA A 74 11.02 15.09 4.86
N GLN A 75 10.58 13.89 5.19
CA GLN A 75 11.22 13.08 6.23
C GLN A 75 12.70 12.85 5.93
N ASP A 76 13.04 12.52 4.69
CA ASP A 76 14.42 12.24 4.29
C ASP A 76 15.31 13.46 4.38
N ASP A 77 14.78 14.65 4.14
CA ASP A 77 15.53 15.90 4.35
C ASP A 77 15.77 16.16 5.84
N ILE A 78 14.78 15.89 6.69
CA ILE A 78 14.96 16.02 8.15
C ILE A 78 16.00 15.02 8.64
N GLN A 79 16.02 13.79 8.13
CA GLN A 79 16.99 12.76 8.52
C GLN A 79 18.45 13.18 8.26
N LYS A 80 18.73 14.02 7.26
CA LYS A 80 20.08 14.58 7.03
C LYS A 80 20.59 15.39 8.21
N TYR A 81 19.70 15.91 9.06
CA TYR A 81 20.07 16.75 10.23
C TYR A 81 19.97 15.99 11.56
N VAL A 82 18.97 15.11 11.71
CA VAL A 82 18.75 14.39 12.98
C VAL A 82 19.30 12.96 12.96
N GLY A 83 19.81 12.51 11.82
CA GLY A 83 20.27 11.15 11.59
C GLY A 83 19.17 10.24 11.05
N GLU A 84 19.58 9.10 10.51
CA GLU A 84 18.67 8.13 9.95
C GLU A 84 17.75 7.52 11.01
N CYS A 85 16.52 7.26 10.60
CA CYS A 85 15.58 6.53 11.42
C CYS A 85 16.09 5.13 11.70
N PRO A 86 16.17 4.67 12.98
CA PRO A 86 16.49 3.29 13.27
C PRO A 86 15.52 2.35 12.57
N TRP A 87 16.04 1.54 11.64
CA TRP A 87 15.28 0.61 10.80
C TRP A 87 16.21 -0.49 10.25
N PRO A 88 15.76 -1.73 10.06
CA PRO A 88 14.48 -2.29 10.52
C PRO A 88 14.46 -2.62 12.02
N PRO A 89 13.28 -2.82 12.63
CA PRO A 89 13.20 -3.38 13.98
C PRO A 89 13.70 -4.83 13.99
N PRO A 90 14.18 -5.33 15.14
CA PRO A 90 14.73 -6.68 15.23
C PRO A 90 13.67 -7.75 14.94
N PHE A 91 14.11 -8.84 14.31
CA PHE A 91 13.30 -10.04 14.12
C PHE A 91 13.23 -10.86 15.41
N GLY A 92 12.07 -11.49 15.64
CA GLY A 92 11.85 -12.39 16.76
C GLY A 92 10.39 -12.83 16.86
N LYS A 93 10.16 -13.99 17.44
CA LYS A 93 8.82 -14.58 17.56
C LYS A 93 7.84 -13.76 18.40
N LYS A 94 8.34 -12.83 19.23
CA LYS A 94 7.56 -11.87 20.01
C LYS A 94 7.45 -10.50 19.38
N SER A 95 8.00 -10.30 18.17
CA SER A 95 7.91 -9.02 17.45
C SER A 95 6.44 -8.69 17.14
N TYR A 96 6.08 -7.41 17.25
CA TYR A 96 4.75 -6.93 16.79
C TYR A 96 4.60 -7.06 15.28
N ARG A 97 5.72 -7.18 14.54
CA ARG A 97 5.75 -7.39 13.09
C ARG A 97 5.67 -8.88 12.70
N ARG A 98 5.56 -9.80 13.66
CA ARG A 98 5.35 -11.21 13.35
C ARG A 98 4.07 -11.41 12.53
N PRO A 99 3.97 -12.46 11.73
CA PRO A 99 2.70 -12.88 11.16
C PRO A 99 1.62 -12.95 12.24
N GLY A 100 0.48 -12.29 12.00
CA GLY A 100 -0.61 -12.20 12.97
C GLY A 100 -0.42 -11.20 14.12
N GLY A 101 0.77 -10.63 14.30
CA GLY A 101 1.05 -9.82 15.49
C GLY A 101 0.12 -8.62 15.68
N LEU A 102 -0.08 -7.84 14.65
CA LEU A 102 -0.96 -6.65 14.73
C LEU A 102 -2.44 -7.03 14.65
N TYR A 103 -2.76 -8.12 13.97
CA TYR A 103 -4.11 -8.67 14.01
C TYR A 103 -4.53 -9.02 15.45
N GLU A 104 -3.71 -9.78 16.17
CA GLU A 104 -3.96 -10.19 17.55
C GLU A 104 -3.89 -9.02 18.56
N ASP A 105 -2.85 -8.21 18.44
CA ASP A 105 -2.51 -7.19 19.43
C ASP A 105 -3.26 -5.86 19.24
N MET A 106 -3.80 -5.63 18.03
CA MET A 106 -4.52 -4.39 17.72
C MET A 106 -5.94 -4.65 17.22
N LEU A 107 -6.13 -5.35 16.08
CA LEU A 107 -7.45 -5.49 15.48
C LEU A 107 -8.44 -6.20 16.40
N LEU A 108 -8.07 -7.35 16.95
CA LEU A 108 -8.94 -8.13 17.84
C LEU A 108 -9.27 -7.44 19.17
N LYS A 109 -8.62 -6.31 19.50
CA LYS A 109 -8.98 -5.55 20.72
C LYS A 109 -10.28 -4.79 20.56
N PHE A 110 -10.71 -4.51 19.34
CA PHE A 110 -11.97 -3.80 19.08
C PHE A 110 -12.95 -4.55 18.16
N ALA A 111 -12.51 -5.57 17.43
CA ALA A 111 -13.43 -6.46 16.76
C ALA A 111 -14.16 -7.35 17.79
N PRO A 112 -15.50 -7.56 17.69
CA PRO A 112 -16.40 -7.18 16.60
C PRO A 112 -17.18 -5.86 16.81
N TYR A 113 -16.53 -4.78 17.24
CA TYR A 113 -17.23 -3.50 17.38
C TYR A 113 -17.85 -3.06 16.05
N GLY A 114 -19.12 -2.64 16.05
CA GLY A 114 -19.84 -2.27 14.84
C GLY A 114 -19.22 -1.04 14.15
N VAL A 115 -18.71 -1.23 12.95
CA VAL A 115 -18.14 -0.19 12.09
C VAL A 115 -18.88 -0.13 10.76
N LYS A 116 -18.81 1.00 10.06
CA LYS A 116 -19.43 1.18 8.75
C LYS A 116 -18.56 0.70 7.58
N GLY A 117 -17.31 0.48 7.82
CA GLY A 117 -16.33 0.06 6.83
C GLY A 117 -14.91 0.29 7.30
N VAL A 118 -13.96 -0.16 6.53
CA VAL A 118 -12.53 -0.04 6.76
C VAL A 118 -11.94 0.92 5.74
N ILE A 119 -11.05 1.82 6.19
CA ILE A 119 -10.16 2.57 5.33
C ILE A 119 -8.76 2.03 5.57
N PHE A 120 -8.10 1.56 4.52
CA PHE A 120 -6.82 0.87 4.61
C PHE A 120 -5.77 1.52 3.72
N TYR A 121 -4.55 1.70 4.23
CA TYR A 121 -3.41 2.19 3.47
C TYR A 121 -2.16 1.44 3.91
N GLN A 122 -1.69 0.56 3.06
CA GLN A 122 -0.54 -0.30 3.32
C GLN A 122 -0.03 -0.87 1.97
N GLY A 123 1.19 -1.35 1.94
CA GLY A 123 1.76 -2.06 0.80
C GLY A 123 3.25 -1.81 0.62
N GLU A 124 3.80 -0.73 1.17
CA GLU A 124 5.20 -0.33 0.98
C GLU A 124 6.17 -1.43 1.41
N GLU A 125 5.90 -2.08 2.54
CA GLU A 125 6.73 -3.17 3.08
C GLU A 125 6.63 -4.46 2.25
N ASP A 126 5.54 -4.63 1.48
CA ASP A 126 5.31 -5.80 0.63
C ASP A 126 5.70 -5.55 -0.84
N ALA A 127 6.22 -4.36 -1.19
CA ALA A 127 6.79 -4.07 -2.50
C ALA A 127 8.18 -4.72 -2.66
N ASN A 128 8.26 -6.01 -2.41
CA ASN A 128 9.43 -6.88 -2.39
C ASN A 128 9.17 -8.14 -3.22
N GLU A 129 9.72 -9.28 -2.83
CA GLU A 129 9.54 -10.57 -3.53
C GLU A 129 8.09 -11.08 -3.54
N HIS A 130 7.23 -10.53 -2.65
CA HIS A 130 5.82 -10.89 -2.54
C HIS A 130 4.90 -10.02 -3.41
N ALA A 131 5.43 -8.97 -4.05
CA ALA A 131 4.65 -7.97 -4.77
C ALA A 131 3.73 -8.58 -5.85
N ASP A 132 4.19 -9.60 -6.57
CA ASP A 132 3.43 -10.26 -7.66
C ASP A 132 2.20 -11.03 -7.18
N ARG A 133 2.13 -11.35 -5.90
CA ARG A 133 1.08 -12.18 -5.30
C ARG A 133 0.49 -11.53 -4.06
N TYR A 134 0.79 -10.25 -3.83
CA TYR A 134 0.26 -9.47 -2.71
C TYR A 134 -1.26 -9.57 -2.62
N GLY A 135 -1.96 -9.51 -3.75
CA GLY A 135 -3.40 -9.56 -3.79
C GLY A 135 -3.99 -10.84 -3.20
N ASP A 136 -3.34 -11.99 -3.37
CA ASP A 136 -3.83 -13.25 -2.82
C ASP A 136 -3.86 -13.21 -1.28
N VAL A 137 -2.82 -12.64 -0.67
CA VAL A 137 -2.70 -12.47 0.79
C VAL A 137 -3.60 -11.35 1.29
N PHE A 138 -3.71 -10.26 0.53
CA PHE A 138 -4.59 -9.14 0.86
C PHE A 138 -6.07 -9.55 0.84
N LYS A 139 -6.47 -10.39 -0.12
CA LYS A 139 -7.82 -10.95 -0.20
C LYS A 139 -8.17 -11.76 1.04
N THR A 140 -7.29 -12.67 1.48
CA THR A 140 -7.54 -13.47 2.68
C THR A 140 -7.60 -12.61 3.95
N MET A 141 -6.82 -11.53 4.01
CA MET A 141 -6.92 -10.55 5.09
C MET A 141 -8.30 -9.86 5.13
N ILE A 142 -8.81 -9.41 3.97
CA ILE A 142 -10.14 -8.79 3.89
C ILE A 142 -11.22 -9.77 4.38
N GLU A 143 -11.18 -11.02 3.91
CA GLU A 143 -12.12 -12.06 4.30
C GLU A 143 -12.06 -12.31 5.82
N GLU A 144 -10.87 -12.40 6.38
CA GLU A 144 -10.70 -12.63 7.82
C GLU A 144 -11.18 -11.43 8.67
N TRP A 145 -10.91 -10.20 8.22
CA TRP A 145 -11.43 -9.03 8.93
C TRP A 145 -12.95 -8.97 8.91
N ARG A 146 -13.58 -9.28 7.77
CA ARG A 146 -15.04 -9.42 7.66
C ARG A 146 -15.60 -10.43 8.66
N ASN A 147 -14.97 -11.58 8.75
CA ASN A 147 -15.34 -12.60 9.75
C ASN A 147 -15.16 -12.10 11.19
N SER A 148 -14.06 -11.39 11.47
CA SER A 148 -13.76 -10.85 12.81
C SER A 148 -14.76 -9.78 13.24
N PHE A 149 -15.30 -9.01 12.29
CA PHE A 149 -16.33 -7.99 12.51
C PHE A 149 -17.76 -8.55 12.42
N LEU A 150 -17.93 -9.84 12.10
CA LEU A 150 -19.22 -10.51 11.90
C LEU A 150 -20.06 -9.82 10.80
N ASP A 151 -19.43 -9.33 9.77
CA ASP A 151 -20.04 -8.65 8.61
C ASP A 151 -19.30 -9.08 7.34
N GLU A 152 -19.86 -10.06 6.62
CA GLU A 152 -19.28 -10.61 5.39
C GLU A 152 -19.22 -9.58 4.26
N GLU A 153 -20.06 -8.55 4.32
CA GLU A 153 -20.15 -7.48 3.33
C GLU A 153 -19.44 -6.18 3.78
N LEU A 154 -18.72 -6.22 4.91
CA LEU A 154 -18.05 -5.04 5.45
C LEU A 154 -17.26 -4.30 4.36
N PRO A 155 -17.62 -3.02 4.07
CA PRO A 155 -16.95 -2.23 3.06
C PRO A 155 -15.46 -2.05 3.33
N PHE A 156 -14.64 -2.29 2.31
CA PHE A 156 -13.19 -2.06 2.34
C PHE A 156 -12.80 -1.01 1.31
N ILE A 157 -12.29 0.11 1.77
CA ILE A 157 -11.79 1.20 0.92
C ILE A 157 -10.30 1.33 1.19
N TYR A 158 -9.49 1.29 0.14
CA TYR A 158 -8.06 1.35 0.33
C TYR A 158 -7.33 2.23 -0.68
N ALA A 159 -6.17 2.71 -0.28
CA ALA A 159 -5.29 3.49 -1.12
C ALA A 159 -4.42 2.56 -1.98
N GLN A 160 -4.32 2.84 -3.27
CA GLN A 160 -3.22 2.30 -4.09
C GLN A 160 -1.92 2.97 -3.66
N LEU A 161 -0.80 2.28 -3.73
CA LEU A 161 0.49 2.91 -3.49
C LEU A 161 0.70 4.07 -4.47
N PRO A 162 1.16 5.25 -3.99
CA PRO A 162 1.45 6.40 -4.83
C PRO A 162 2.68 6.16 -5.70
N MET A 163 3.04 7.16 -6.49
CA MET A 163 4.27 7.14 -7.26
C MET A 163 5.50 7.14 -6.32
N TYR A 164 6.41 6.23 -6.56
CA TYR A 164 7.70 6.13 -5.88
C TYR A 164 8.69 5.32 -6.71
N ILE A 165 9.92 5.71 -6.70
CA ILE A 165 11.06 4.93 -7.22
C ILE A 165 12.23 5.09 -6.25
N ASP A 166 12.87 3.98 -5.93
CA ASP A 166 14.09 4.00 -5.15
C ASP A 166 15.21 4.70 -5.95
N HIS A 167 15.67 5.83 -5.42
CA HIS A 167 16.64 6.69 -6.08
C HIS A 167 17.98 5.97 -6.35
N ASP A 168 18.44 5.18 -5.40
CA ASP A 168 19.72 4.48 -5.51
C ASP A 168 19.66 3.38 -6.59
N ARG A 169 18.54 2.69 -6.70
CA ARG A 169 18.31 1.65 -7.71
C ARG A 169 18.19 2.21 -9.12
N LYS A 170 17.56 3.37 -9.29
CA LYS A 170 17.43 4.04 -10.59
C LYS A 170 18.79 4.30 -11.24
N PHE A 171 19.75 4.81 -10.48
CA PHE A 171 21.09 5.11 -11.00
C PHE A 171 21.94 3.86 -11.29
N MET A 172 21.56 2.71 -10.74
CA MET A 172 22.23 1.44 -11.00
C MET A 172 21.69 0.71 -12.25
N GLY A 173 20.69 1.26 -12.95
CA GLY A 173 20.09 0.66 -14.14
C GLY A 173 19.26 -0.59 -13.87
N PHE A 174 18.83 -0.81 -12.64
CA PHE A 174 17.93 -1.90 -12.30
C PHE A 174 16.47 -1.48 -12.55
N GLU A 175 15.78 -2.24 -13.36
CA GLU A 175 14.32 -2.15 -13.48
C GLU A 175 13.69 -2.89 -12.31
N ASP A 176 13.21 -2.15 -11.31
CA ASP A 176 12.47 -2.74 -10.20
C ASP A 176 10.96 -2.57 -10.44
N TYR A 177 10.34 -3.65 -10.91
CA TYR A 177 8.89 -3.68 -11.17
C TYR A 177 8.05 -4.05 -9.95
N LYS A 178 8.65 -4.24 -8.77
CA LYS A 178 7.93 -4.69 -7.56
C LYS A 178 6.85 -3.70 -7.15
N TRP A 179 7.15 -2.41 -7.17
CA TRP A 179 6.19 -1.36 -6.85
C TRP A 179 5.01 -1.29 -7.84
N PRO A 180 5.23 -1.24 -9.17
CA PRO A 180 4.15 -1.34 -10.16
C PRO A 180 3.34 -2.64 -10.05
N LYS A 181 3.97 -3.77 -9.80
CA LYS A 181 3.30 -5.07 -9.66
C LYS A 181 2.39 -5.10 -8.44
N LEU A 182 2.83 -4.58 -7.29
CA LEU A 182 2.00 -4.48 -6.11
C LEU A 182 0.78 -3.58 -6.36
N ARG A 183 0.96 -2.44 -7.06
CA ARG A 183 -0.17 -1.58 -7.46
C ARG A 183 -1.16 -2.30 -8.38
N GLN A 184 -0.68 -3.15 -9.27
CA GLN A 184 -1.54 -4.00 -10.11
C GLN A 184 -2.35 -4.98 -9.25
N GLU A 185 -1.72 -5.63 -8.28
CA GLU A 185 -2.41 -6.53 -7.36
C GLU A 185 -3.45 -5.79 -6.51
N GLN A 186 -3.16 -4.60 -6.03
CA GLN A 186 -4.15 -3.76 -5.36
C GLN A 186 -5.34 -3.44 -6.28
N LEU A 187 -5.09 -3.11 -7.55
CA LEU A 187 -6.15 -2.86 -8.53
C LEU A 187 -6.96 -4.14 -8.80
N ARG A 188 -6.30 -5.29 -8.97
CA ARG A 188 -6.96 -6.59 -9.19
C ARG A 188 -7.96 -6.90 -8.08
N ILE A 189 -7.58 -6.72 -6.82
CA ILE A 189 -8.46 -7.00 -5.67
C ILE A 189 -9.71 -6.12 -5.67
N SER A 190 -9.62 -4.86 -6.11
CA SER A 190 -10.82 -4.01 -6.25
C SER A 190 -11.80 -4.48 -7.32
N GLN A 191 -11.38 -5.40 -8.19
CA GLN A 191 -12.20 -5.94 -9.27
C GLN A 191 -12.74 -7.35 -8.94
N GLU A 192 -12.00 -8.10 -8.12
CA GLU A 192 -12.32 -9.49 -7.79
C GLU A 192 -13.08 -9.66 -6.47
N VAL A 193 -12.94 -8.72 -5.55
CA VAL A 193 -13.56 -8.80 -4.21
C VAL A 193 -14.70 -7.80 -4.11
N GLU A 194 -15.89 -8.29 -3.91
CA GLU A 194 -17.08 -7.45 -3.73
C GLU A 194 -16.95 -6.53 -2.53
N ASN A 195 -17.63 -5.38 -2.57
CA ASN A 195 -17.61 -4.35 -1.53
C ASN A 195 -16.19 -3.84 -1.19
N THR A 196 -15.33 -3.77 -2.23
CA THR A 196 -14.02 -3.14 -2.13
C THR A 196 -13.88 -2.02 -3.15
N TRP A 197 -13.23 -0.93 -2.76
CA TRP A 197 -12.98 0.23 -3.63
C TRP A 197 -11.58 0.77 -3.39
N ILE A 198 -10.93 1.17 -4.47
CA ILE A 198 -9.55 1.64 -4.47
C ILE A 198 -9.46 3.13 -4.82
N ALA A 199 -8.75 3.89 -4.02
CA ALA A 199 -8.33 5.24 -4.36
C ALA A 199 -7.03 5.16 -5.17
N ILE A 200 -7.10 5.47 -6.46
CA ILE A 200 -5.94 5.50 -7.36
C ILE A 200 -5.06 6.69 -6.97
N LEU A 201 -3.77 6.45 -6.77
CA LEU A 201 -2.78 7.45 -6.35
C LEU A 201 -1.56 7.55 -7.28
N THR A 202 -1.65 7.05 -8.51
CA THR A 202 -0.54 7.07 -9.47
C THR A 202 -0.05 8.47 -9.84
N ASP A 203 -0.90 9.48 -9.69
CA ASP A 203 -0.61 10.90 -9.88
C ASP A 203 -0.25 11.64 -8.58
N CYS A 204 -0.14 10.90 -7.49
CA CYS A 204 0.24 11.39 -6.17
C CYS A 204 1.60 10.83 -5.78
N GLY A 205 2.12 11.29 -4.64
CA GLY A 205 3.40 10.87 -4.15
C GLY A 205 4.53 11.80 -4.62
N GLU A 206 5.72 11.44 -4.24
CA GLU A 206 6.95 12.12 -4.58
C GLU A 206 7.91 11.08 -5.14
N PHE A 207 8.59 11.44 -6.21
CA PHE A 207 9.33 10.49 -7.03
C PHE A 207 10.35 9.64 -6.25
N ASP A 208 11.05 10.26 -5.33
CA ASP A 208 12.13 9.69 -4.52
C ASP A 208 11.88 9.77 -3.00
N ASN A 209 10.65 10.05 -2.58
CA ASN A 209 10.28 10.12 -1.17
C ASN A 209 9.19 9.08 -0.86
N LEU A 210 9.58 8.05 -0.10
CA LEU A 210 8.67 7.00 0.37
C LEU A 210 7.55 7.54 1.26
N HIS A 211 7.78 8.70 1.91
CA HIS A 211 6.84 9.34 2.83
C HIS A 211 6.34 10.69 2.29
N PRO A 212 5.54 10.71 1.19
CA PRO A 212 5.12 11.95 0.56
C PRO A 212 4.37 12.86 1.52
N ILE A 213 4.61 14.16 1.42
CA ILE A 213 4.05 15.18 2.34
C ILE A 213 2.55 15.38 2.11
N ASP A 214 2.08 15.29 0.85
CA ASP A 214 0.66 15.44 0.55
C ASP A 214 -0.16 14.25 1.06
N LYS A 215 -0.74 14.40 2.24
CA LYS A 215 -1.72 13.47 2.80
C LYS A 215 -3.17 13.87 2.52
N LYS A 216 -3.40 15.10 2.03
CA LYS A 216 -4.74 15.61 1.78
C LYS A 216 -5.39 14.97 0.55
N THR A 217 -4.65 14.82 -0.53
CA THR A 217 -5.17 14.21 -1.76
C THR A 217 -5.59 12.75 -1.56
N PRO A 218 -4.76 11.87 -0.99
CA PRO A 218 -5.19 10.51 -0.65
C PRO A 218 -6.41 10.47 0.28
N ALA A 219 -6.40 11.28 1.35
CA ALA A 219 -7.51 11.33 2.30
C ALA A 219 -8.82 11.77 1.64
N ASN A 220 -8.77 12.77 0.75
CA ASN A 220 -9.96 13.23 0.01
C ASN A 220 -10.51 12.14 -0.90
N ARG A 221 -9.66 11.41 -1.63
CA ARG A 221 -10.10 10.32 -2.52
C ARG A 221 -10.75 9.18 -1.74
N LEU A 222 -10.15 8.76 -0.64
CA LEU A 222 -10.73 7.77 0.27
C LEU A 222 -12.07 8.25 0.84
N ALA A 223 -12.18 9.51 1.24
CA ALA A 223 -13.41 10.09 1.76
C ALA A 223 -14.52 10.15 0.69
N LEU A 224 -14.21 10.50 -0.56
CA LEU A 224 -15.18 10.51 -1.67
C LEU A 224 -15.72 9.10 -1.93
N LEU A 225 -14.87 8.08 -1.95
CA LEU A 225 -15.29 6.68 -2.07
C LEU A 225 -16.21 6.27 -0.91
N ALA A 226 -15.84 6.60 0.33
CA ALA A 226 -16.67 6.31 1.49
C ALA A 226 -18.03 7.00 1.41
N LEU A 227 -18.07 8.27 1.06
CA LEU A 227 -19.32 9.03 0.93
C LEU A 227 -20.23 8.42 -0.14
N HIS A 228 -19.67 8.06 -1.28
CA HIS A 228 -20.46 7.48 -2.39
C HIS A 228 -20.97 6.07 -2.06
N TYR A 229 -20.05 5.15 -1.75
CA TYR A 229 -20.37 3.73 -1.66
C TYR A 229 -20.89 3.29 -0.30
N VAL A 230 -20.41 3.87 0.79
CA VAL A 230 -20.77 3.44 2.14
C VAL A 230 -21.90 4.32 2.72
N TYR A 231 -21.88 5.61 2.42
CA TYR A 231 -22.89 6.55 2.92
C TYR A 231 -24.00 6.90 1.89
N GLY A 232 -23.97 6.29 0.71
CA GLY A 232 -25.01 6.41 -0.31
C GLY A 232 -25.16 7.82 -0.93
N LYS A 233 -24.09 8.63 -0.92
CA LYS A 233 -24.08 9.97 -1.54
C LYS A 233 -23.79 9.86 -3.05
N THR A 234 -24.70 9.25 -3.79
CA THR A 234 -24.51 8.91 -5.21
C THR A 234 -24.35 10.10 -6.16
N ASN A 235 -24.65 11.31 -5.70
CA ASN A 235 -24.38 12.55 -6.43
C ASN A 235 -22.90 12.99 -6.37
N ILE A 236 -22.07 12.31 -5.55
CA ILE A 236 -20.63 12.56 -5.44
C ILE A 236 -19.93 11.67 -6.47
N LYS A 237 -19.12 12.28 -7.33
CA LYS A 237 -18.24 11.54 -8.23
C LYS A 237 -17.01 11.07 -7.47
N ALA A 238 -16.84 9.77 -7.35
CA ALA A 238 -15.84 9.17 -6.48
C ALA A 238 -14.83 8.28 -7.22
N MET A 239 -15.22 7.69 -8.36
CA MET A 239 -14.36 6.79 -9.11
C MET A 239 -13.41 7.54 -10.04
N SER A 240 -12.15 7.13 -10.04
CA SER A 240 -11.20 7.47 -11.10
C SER A 240 -11.59 6.77 -12.41
N PRO A 241 -11.26 7.35 -13.57
CA PRO A 241 -11.40 6.65 -14.85
C PRO A 241 -10.66 5.30 -14.81
N ARG A 242 -11.34 4.24 -15.26
CA ARG A 242 -10.79 2.89 -15.29
C ARG A 242 -10.89 2.33 -16.70
N PRO A 243 -9.80 1.85 -17.32
CA PRO A 243 -9.88 1.17 -18.59
C PRO A 243 -10.70 -0.12 -18.45
N ILE A 244 -11.64 -0.32 -19.37
CA ILE A 244 -12.54 -1.49 -19.37
C ILE A 244 -12.44 -2.31 -20.65
N ASP A 245 -11.92 -1.73 -21.72
CA ASP A 245 -11.76 -2.41 -22.99
C ASP A 245 -10.63 -1.77 -23.81
N ILE A 246 -9.88 -2.59 -24.54
CA ILE A 246 -8.81 -2.16 -25.42
C ILE A 246 -8.99 -2.84 -26.76
N ARG A 247 -9.13 -2.06 -27.82
CA ARG A 247 -9.35 -2.55 -29.19
C ARG A 247 -8.28 -2.03 -30.13
N ASN A 248 -7.86 -2.88 -31.05
CA ASN A 248 -7.05 -2.43 -32.18
C ASN A 248 -7.94 -1.57 -33.09
N SER A 249 -7.53 -0.32 -33.32
CA SER A 249 -8.25 0.64 -34.16
C SER A 249 -7.53 0.94 -35.50
N GLY A 250 -6.40 0.26 -35.75
CA GLY A 250 -5.61 0.41 -36.97
C GLY A 250 -4.16 0.06 -36.80
N VAL A 251 -3.36 0.33 -37.81
CA VAL A 251 -1.90 0.08 -37.75
C VAL A 251 -1.26 1.06 -36.75
N GLY A 252 -0.69 0.55 -35.68
CA GLY A 252 -0.05 1.35 -34.65
C GLY A 252 -1.03 2.18 -33.80
N ALA A 253 -2.31 1.82 -33.75
CA ALA A 253 -3.32 2.54 -33.00
C ALA A 253 -4.22 1.59 -32.19
N VAL A 254 -4.53 1.97 -30.96
CA VAL A 254 -5.49 1.30 -30.09
C VAL A 254 -6.52 2.27 -29.55
N GLU A 255 -7.74 1.80 -29.37
CA GLU A 255 -8.81 2.51 -28.70
C GLU A 255 -8.99 1.94 -27.31
N ILE A 256 -8.96 2.81 -26.30
CA ILE A 256 -9.17 2.42 -24.91
C ILE A 256 -10.48 3.02 -24.42
N SER A 257 -11.41 2.17 -24.02
CA SER A 257 -12.66 2.59 -23.39
C SER A 257 -12.50 2.66 -21.88
N PHE A 258 -13.04 3.71 -21.26
CA PHE A 258 -12.97 3.94 -19.83
C PHE A 258 -14.37 3.93 -19.21
N ALA A 259 -14.50 3.30 -18.03
CA ALA A 259 -15.64 3.46 -17.15
C ALA A 259 -15.29 4.44 -16.02
N GLY A 260 -16.30 5.16 -15.52
CA GLY A 260 -16.18 6.10 -14.41
C GLY A 260 -17.23 7.20 -14.46
N ASP A 261 -17.31 8.01 -13.42
CA ASP A 261 -18.24 9.13 -13.28
C ASP A 261 -17.67 10.41 -13.90
N PHE A 262 -17.33 10.39 -15.16
CA PHE A 262 -16.76 11.54 -15.87
C PHE A 262 -17.45 11.76 -17.21
N ASN A 263 -17.48 12.99 -17.66
CA ASN A 263 -17.97 13.34 -19.00
C ASN A 263 -16.85 13.55 -20.02
N MET A 264 -15.63 13.74 -19.55
CA MET A 264 -14.45 14.02 -20.36
C MET A 264 -13.19 13.65 -19.58
N LEU A 265 -12.21 13.06 -20.24
CA LEU A 265 -10.85 12.90 -19.74
C LEU A 265 -10.04 14.15 -20.11
N LEU A 266 -9.30 14.65 -19.14
CA LEU A 266 -8.34 15.73 -19.34
C LEU A 266 -6.95 15.19 -18.99
N PHE A 267 -6.03 15.30 -19.93
CA PHE A 267 -4.62 14.99 -19.71
C PHE A 267 -3.91 16.22 -19.10
N LYS A 268 -3.19 15.98 -18.00
CA LYS A 268 -2.29 16.99 -17.43
C LYS A 268 -0.90 16.79 -18.03
N GLY A 269 -0.48 17.66 -18.90
CA GLY A 269 0.80 17.59 -19.58
C GLY A 269 0.60 17.92 -21.07
N PHE A 270 1.63 18.47 -21.70
CA PHE A 270 1.45 19.09 -23.02
C PHE A 270 1.87 18.20 -24.19
N GLU A 271 2.67 17.16 -23.97
CA GLU A 271 3.25 16.41 -25.09
C GLU A 271 3.39 14.91 -24.85
N GLU A 272 3.21 14.42 -23.60
CA GLU A 272 3.32 13.01 -23.30
C GLU A 272 1.99 12.49 -22.74
N SER A 273 1.44 11.49 -23.41
CA SER A 273 0.12 10.94 -23.04
C SER A 273 0.14 10.06 -21.79
N GLY A 274 1.34 9.68 -21.31
CA GLY A 274 1.50 8.68 -20.25
C GLY A 274 1.14 7.26 -20.68
N PHE A 275 1.02 7.01 -21.97
CA PHE A 275 0.81 5.70 -22.56
C PHE A 275 2.02 5.26 -23.35
N GLN A 276 2.32 3.98 -23.26
CA GLN A 276 3.33 3.32 -24.08
C GLN A 276 2.73 2.07 -24.72
N MET A 277 3.19 1.75 -25.91
CA MET A 277 2.86 0.51 -26.60
C MET A 277 4.12 -0.26 -26.93
N CYS A 278 4.03 -1.59 -26.96
CA CYS A 278 5.08 -2.45 -27.48
C CYS A 278 4.53 -3.41 -28.53
N GLY A 279 5.41 -3.80 -29.45
CA GLY A 279 5.18 -4.89 -30.37
C GLY A 279 5.54 -6.25 -29.75
N PRO A 280 5.59 -7.32 -30.58
CA PRO A 280 6.05 -8.66 -30.15
C PRO A 280 7.49 -8.71 -29.67
N ASP A 281 8.29 -7.67 -29.96
CA ASP A 281 9.66 -7.47 -29.52
C ASP A 281 9.77 -7.08 -28.04
N GLY A 282 8.65 -6.60 -27.43
CA GLY A 282 8.61 -6.15 -26.04
C GLY A 282 9.26 -4.78 -25.81
N GLU A 283 9.66 -4.06 -26.87
CA GLU A 283 10.18 -2.71 -26.76
C GLU A 283 9.03 -1.69 -26.67
N TYR A 284 8.99 -0.92 -25.58
CA TYR A 284 7.96 0.09 -25.34
C TYR A 284 8.32 1.42 -26.00
N ILE A 285 7.39 1.99 -26.72
CA ILE A 285 7.48 3.32 -27.33
C ILE A 285 6.35 4.23 -26.81
N ASP A 286 6.67 5.48 -26.60
CA ASP A 286 5.69 6.48 -26.17
C ASP A 286 4.61 6.69 -27.24
N CYS A 287 3.37 6.85 -26.77
CA CYS A 287 2.20 7.00 -27.62
C CYS A 287 1.51 8.36 -27.40
N ASN A 288 1.00 8.94 -28.47
CA ASN A 288 0.13 10.09 -28.38
C ASN A 288 -1.31 9.63 -28.15
N ALA A 289 -2.00 10.25 -27.19
CA ALA A 289 -3.42 10.08 -26.97
C ALA A 289 -4.22 11.23 -27.54
N SER A 290 -5.37 10.96 -28.14
CA SER A 290 -6.29 11.96 -28.72
C SER A 290 -7.74 11.74 -28.26
#